data_e1dee85d23243d81f9e0cf02dd1f0289
#
_entry.id   e1dee85d23243d81f9e0cf02dd1f0289
#
_cell.length_a   1.000
_cell.length_b   1.000
_cell.length_c   1.000
_cell.angle_alpha   90.00
_cell.angle_beta   90.00
_cell.angle_gamma   90.00
#
_symmetry.space_group_name_H-M   'P 1'
#
loop_
_entity.id
_entity.type
_entity.pdbx_description
1 polymer ?
#
loop_
_entity_poly.entity_id
_entity_poly.type
_entity_poly.pdbx_seq_one_letter_code
_entity_poly.pdbx_strand_id
1 'polypeptide(L)'
;MLARDASLSLLSTEFDDSNGILSITASERTEQFDITTLDGKKDASQFLKRYLALPDDETPQLYEASPHRFTDVSVDSTEMMNAVSIINLDSVAEFSKAIGQDVDPERFRGNIQISGLAPFSELERVGQLMTIGEAQLKIVKRTKRCPATEVDLATGTRNIKTPKLLRDNYGHMDMGIYAEVQQGGVISPGDAVEFE
;
A
#
# COMPACT_ATOMS: atom_id res chain seq x y z
N MET A 1 10.23 -4.25 -6.09
CA MET A 1 9.46 -3.81 -4.88
C MET A 1 9.88 -2.39 -4.55
N LEU A 2 8.94 -1.50 -4.18
CA LEU A 2 9.20 -0.10 -3.83
C LEU A 2 10.27 0.06 -2.72
N ALA A 3 10.35 -0.89 -1.82
CA ALA A 3 11.42 -0.92 -0.81
C ALA A 3 12.83 -1.02 -1.40
N ARG A 4 12.99 -1.59 -2.60
CA ARG A 4 14.26 -1.68 -3.35
C ARG A 4 14.36 -0.58 -4.40
N ASP A 5 13.33 -0.44 -5.21
CA ASP A 5 13.34 0.37 -6.44
C ASP A 5 12.35 1.54 -6.29
N ALA A 6 12.85 2.67 -5.82
CA ALA A 6 12.02 3.85 -5.52
C ALA A 6 11.31 4.42 -6.75
N SER A 7 11.90 4.30 -7.94
CA SER A 7 11.33 4.76 -9.21
C SER A 7 9.99 4.10 -9.57
N LEU A 8 9.68 2.94 -8.97
CA LEU A 8 8.37 2.31 -9.13
C LEU A 8 7.20 3.21 -8.67
N SER A 9 7.45 4.17 -7.78
CA SER A 9 6.42 5.15 -7.36
C SER A 9 5.99 6.11 -8.47
N LEU A 10 6.81 6.25 -9.51
CA LEU A 10 6.54 7.13 -10.65
C LEU A 10 5.76 6.44 -11.78
N LEU A 11 5.46 5.15 -11.62
CA LEU A 11 4.60 4.42 -12.55
C LEU A 11 3.14 4.52 -12.09
N SER A 12 2.25 4.89 -13.03
CA SER A 12 0.82 4.65 -12.87
C SER A 12 0.44 3.40 -13.64
N THR A 13 -0.36 2.54 -13.01
CA THR A 13 -0.80 1.28 -13.63
C THR A 13 -2.31 1.17 -13.55
N GLU A 14 -2.92 0.71 -14.64
CA GLU A 14 -4.33 0.41 -14.75
C GLU A 14 -4.49 -0.97 -15.38
N PHE A 15 -5.39 -1.76 -14.85
CA PHE A 15 -5.70 -3.09 -15.40
C PHE A 15 -7.19 -3.18 -15.71
N ASP A 16 -7.50 -3.46 -16.98
CA ASP A 16 -8.84 -3.76 -17.43
C ASP A 16 -9.03 -5.29 -17.44
N ASP A 17 -9.73 -5.79 -16.43
CA ASP A 17 -9.98 -7.21 -16.24
C ASP A 17 -10.99 -7.79 -17.24
N SER A 18 -11.75 -6.95 -17.93
CA SER A 18 -12.71 -7.39 -18.97
C SER A 18 -12.01 -7.87 -20.25
N ASN A 19 -10.83 -7.33 -20.55
CA ASN A 19 -10.06 -7.64 -21.76
C ASN A 19 -8.61 -8.06 -21.47
N GLY A 20 -8.18 -8.02 -20.21
CA GLY A 20 -6.83 -8.40 -19.78
C GLY A 20 -5.72 -7.44 -20.18
N ILE A 21 -6.05 -6.17 -20.42
CA ILE A 21 -5.08 -5.14 -20.80
C ILE A 21 -4.49 -4.48 -19.55
N LEU A 22 -3.17 -4.57 -19.41
CA LEU A 22 -2.38 -3.81 -18.44
C LEU A 22 -1.82 -2.56 -19.10
N SER A 23 -2.24 -1.39 -18.63
CA SER A 23 -1.68 -0.09 -19.03
C SER A 23 -0.65 0.37 -18.01
N ILE A 24 0.55 0.73 -18.45
CA ILE A 24 1.62 1.28 -17.60
C ILE A 24 2.00 2.64 -18.14
N THR A 25 1.86 3.67 -17.32
CA THR A 25 2.26 5.05 -17.64
C THR A 25 3.55 5.40 -16.90
N ALA A 26 4.56 5.78 -17.65
CA ALA A 26 5.82 6.33 -17.15
C ALA A 26 5.99 7.75 -17.70
N SER A 27 6.07 8.75 -16.84
CA SER A 27 6.03 10.15 -17.21
C SER A 27 4.75 10.48 -18.01
N GLU A 28 4.85 10.85 -19.28
CA GLU A 28 3.70 11.18 -20.13
C GLU A 28 3.36 10.07 -21.15
N ARG A 29 4.04 8.92 -21.07
CA ARG A 29 3.90 7.85 -22.06
C ARG A 29 3.24 6.63 -21.42
N THR A 30 2.13 6.17 -22.01
CA THR A 30 1.43 4.94 -21.67
C THR A 30 1.76 3.84 -22.68
N GLU A 31 2.16 2.68 -22.18
CA GLU A 31 2.25 1.44 -22.97
C GLU A 31 1.20 0.45 -22.47
N GLN A 32 0.61 -0.31 -23.41
CA GLN A 32 -0.46 -1.28 -23.11
C GLN A 32 0.01 -2.68 -23.47
N PHE A 33 -0.34 -3.64 -22.62
CA PHE A 33 0.08 -5.03 -22.74
C PHE A 33 -1.11 -5.95 -22.53
N ASP A 34 -1.41 -6.80 -23.52
CA ASP A 34 -2.38 -7.89 -23.36
C ASP A 34 -1.74 -9.02 -22.54
N ILE A 35 -1.94 -8.99 -21.22
CA ILE A 35 -1.35 -9.98 -20.31
C ILE A 35 -2.12 -11.31 -20.27
N THR A 36 -3.14 -11.50 -21.11
CA THR A 36 -3.74 -12.82 -21.35
C THR A 36 -2.86 -13.67 -22.27
N THR A 37 -2.00 -13.03 -23.06
CA THR A 37 -1.08 -13.68 -24.01
C THR A 37 0.34 -13.81 -23.44
N LEU A 38 1.08 -14.81 -23.94
CA LEU A 38 2.50 -15.00 -23.57
C LEU A 38 3.37 -13.84 -24.06
N ASP A 39 3.09 -13.33 -25.25
CA ASP A 39 3.85 -12.22 -25.83
C ASP A 39 3.60 -10.92 -25.04
N GLY A 40 2.36 -10.58 -24.72
CA GLY A 40 2.04 -9.42 -23.91
C GLY A 40 2.64 -9.49 -22.49
N LYS A 41 2.64 -10.67 -21.85
CA LYS A 41 3.36 -10.87 -20.57
C LYS A 41 4.86 -10.61 -20.70
N LYS A 42 5.47 -11.11 -21.81
CA LYS A 42 6.89 -10.89 -22.09
C LYS A 42 7.19 -9.41 -22.35
N ASP A 43 6.35 -8.73 -23.12
CA ASP A 43 6.54 -7.30 -23.44
C ASP A 43 6.42 -6.43 -22.19
N ALA A 44 5.43 -6.67 -21.30
CA ALA A 44 5.32 -6.01 -20.00
C ALA A 44 6.57 -6.25 -19.12
N SER A 45 7.07 -7.49 -19.11
CA SER A 45 8.32 -7.84 -18.39
C SER A 45 9.53 -7.08 -18.93
N GLN A 46 9.65 -6.99 -20.26
CA GLN A 46 10.75 -6.24 -20.90
C GLN A 46 10.62 -4.73 -20.68
N PHE A 47 9.39 -4.19 -20.66
CA PHE A 47 9.17 -2.80 -20.26
C PHE A 47 9.71 -2.53 -18.87
N LEU A 48 9.32 -3.33 -17.87
CA LEU A 48 9.79 -3.18 -16.48
C LEU A 48 11.30 -3.37 -16.36
N LYS A 49 11.88 -4.31 -17.11
CA LYS A 49 13.35 -4.51 -17.15
C LYS A 49 14.06 -3.24 -17.60
N ARG A 50 13.62 -2.66 -18.73
CA ARG A 50 14.20 -1.40 -19.26
C ARG A 50 13.98 -0.23 -18.30
N TYR A 51 12.76 -0.07 -17.76
CA TYR A 51 12.43 1.01 -16.86
C TYR A 51 13.27 1.01 -15.57
N LEU A 52 13.50 -0.17 -15.00
CA LEU A 52 14.28 -0.36 -13.78
C LEU A 52 15.78 -0.51 -14.04
N ALA A 53 16.21 -0.46 -15.29
CA ALA A 53 17.61 -0.70 -15.71
C ALA A 53 18.20 -1.98 -15.09
N LEU A 54 17.43 -3.07 -15.10
CA LEU A 54 17.85 -4.34 -14.52
C LEU A 54 18.97 -5.00 -15.37
N PRO A 55 19.88 -5.76 -14.74
CA PRO A 55 20.90 -6.54 -15.42
C PRO A 55 20.33 -7.50 -16.46
N ASP A 56 21.16 -7.92 -17.43
CA ASP A 56 20.71 -8.78 -18.53
C ASP A 56 20.20 -10.15 -18.08
N ASP A 57 20.72 -10.67 -16.99
CA ASP A 57 20.32 -11.92 -16.34
C ASP A 57 19.11 -11.79 -15.42
N GLU A 58 18.65 -10.57 -15.12
CA GLU A 58 17.44 -10.30 -14.34
C GLU A 58 16.29 -9.86 -15.26
N THR A 59 15.27 -10.68 -15.41
CA THR A 59 14.04 -10.29 -16.11
C THR A 59 12.83 -10.53 -15.21
N PRO A 60 12.04 -9.49 -14.89
CA PRO A 60 10.79 -9.67 -14.15
C PRO A 60 9.86 -10.64 -14.88
N GLN A 61 9.04 -11.37 -14.13
CA GLN A 61 8.01 -12.24 -14.69
C GLN A 61 6.66 -11.89 -14.10
N LEU A 62 5.61 -11.95 -14.91
CA LEU A 62 4.24 -11.81 -14.46
C LEU A 62 3.73 -13.18 -14.00
N TYR A 63 3.18 -13.21 -12.79
CA TYR A 63 2.57 -14.41 -12.23
C TYR A 63 1.12 -14.17 -11.91
N GLU A 64 0.33 -15.20 -12.12
CA GLU A 64 -1.02 -15.33 -11.62
C GLU A 64 -1.12 -16.63 -10.83
N ALA A 65 -1.72 -16.60 -9.66
CA ALA A 65 -1.84 -17.75 -8.78
C ALA A 65 -3.19 -17.76 -8.03
N SER A 66 -4.29 -17.52 -8.76
CA SER A 66 -5.64 -17.57 -8.16
C SER A 66 -5.85 -18.88 -7.36
N PRO A 67 -6.42 -18.82 -6.16
CA PRO A 67 -6.99 -17.66 -5.47
C PRO A 67 -5.98 -16.82 -4.67
N HIS A 68 -4.67 -17.10 -4.75
CA HIS A 68 -3.63 -16.38 -4.02
C HIS A 68 -3.51 -14.93 -4.50
N ARG A 69 -3.46 -13.99 -3.55
CA ARG A 69 -3.21 -12.56 -3.79
C ARG A 69 -1.84 -12.19 -3.27
N PHE A 70 -1.04 -11.52 -4.09
CA PHE A 70 0.34 -11.12 -3.75
C PHE A 70 0.38 -9.81 -2.95
N THR A 71 -0.28 -9.77 -1.82
CA THR A 71 -0.19 -8.64 -0.88
C THR A 71 1.04 -8.77 0.00
N ASP A 72 1.53 -7.65 0.55
CA ASP A 72 2.72 -7.63 1.43
C ASP A 72 2.59 -8.57 2.65
N VAL A 73 1.35 -8.80 3.09
CA VAL A 73 1.02 -9.63 4.26
C VAL A 73 0.51 -11.03 3.92
N SER A 74 0.46 -11.39 2.65
CA SER A 74 0.00 -12.72 2.20
C SER A 74 0.90 -13.85 2.68
N VAL A 75 2.14 -13.53 3.06
CA VAL A 75 3.11 -14.48 3.64
C VAL A 75 2.83 -14.80 5.10
N ASP A 76 2.03 -13.98 5.79
CA ASP A 76 1.72 -14.19 7.22
C ASP A 76 0.64 -15.26 7.39
N SER A 77 -0.44 -15.18 6.62
CA SER A 77 -1.51 -16.19 6.58
C SER A 77 -2.44 -16.00 5.38
N THR A 78 -3.28 -17.01 5.11
CA THR A 78 -4.30 -16.95 4.06
C THR A 78 -5.34 -15.86 4.34
N GLU A 79 -5.70 -15.66 5.60
CA GLU A 79 -6.67 -14.64 6.04
C GLU A 79 -6.11 -13.24 5.75
N MET A 80 -4.82 -13.04 6.00
CA MET A 80 -4.15 -11.76 5.76
C MET A 80 -4.08 -11.38 4.27
N MET A 81 -4.27 -12.29 3.33
CA MET A 81 -4.36 -11.95 1.89
C MET A 81 -5.50 -10.98 1.57
N ASN A 82 -6.58 -11.03 2.35
CA ASN A 82 -7.77 -10.20 2.16
C ASN A 82 -7.86 -9.02 3.13
N ALA A 83 -6.83 -8.82 3.96
CA ALA A 83 -6.80 -7.70 4.88
C ALA A 83 -6.65 -6.37 4.13
N VAL A 84 -7.38 -5.37 4.58
CA VAL A 84 -7.23 -3.98 4.14
C VAL A 84 -6.35 -3.22 5.12
N SER A 85 -5.53 -2.29 4.62
CA SER A 85 -4.71 -1.41 5.44
C SER A 85 -5.42 -0.08 5.68
N ILE A 86 -5.41 0.38 6.94
CA ILE A 86 -6.11 1.57 7.38
C ILE A 86 -5.09 2.53 8.01
N ILE A 87 -5.14 3.78 7.61
CA ILE A 87 -4.26 4.85 8.10
C ILE A 87 -5.09 5.87 8.88
N ASN A 88 -4.67 6.18 10.09
CA ASN A 88 -5.19 7.29 10.85
C ASN A 88 -4.42 8.57 10.46
N LEU A 89 -5.12 9.52 9.84
CA LEU A 89 -4.53 10.79 9.37
C LEU A 89 -4.01 11.64 10.54
N ASP A 90 -4.64 11.54 11.72
CA ASP A 90 -4.17 12.26 12.91
C ASP A 90 -2.83 11.71 13.42
N SER A 91 -2.58 10.40 13.25
CA SER A 91 -1.26 9.78 13.52
C SER A 91 -0.19 10.30 12.54
N VAL A 92 -0.55 10.44 11.26
CA VAL A 92 0.36 11.01 10.25
C VAL A 92 0.66 12.47 10.54
N ALA A 93 -0.35 13.26 10.92
CA ALA A 93 -0.19 14.68 11.27
C ALA A 93 0.71 14.86 12.51
N GLU A 94 0.52 14.03 13.55
CA GLU A 94 1.38 14.06 14.73
C GLU A 94 2.82 13.66 14.40
N PHE A 95 3.01 12.65 13.55
CA PHE A 95 4.33 12.25 13.07
C PHE A 95 5.01 13.37 12.27
N SER A 96 4.28 14.02 11.34
CA SER A 96 4.76 15.20 10.59
C SER A 96 5.26 16.29 11.53
N LYS A 97 4.49 16.61 12.56
CA LYS A 97 4.83 17.61 13.58
C LYS A 97 6.07 17.19 14.36
N ALA A 98 6.15 15.94 14.79
CA ALA A 98 7.28 15.43 15.59
C ALA A 98 8.62 15.51 14.83
N ILE A 99 8.60 15.30 13.51
CA ILE A 99 9.82 15.35 12.68
C ILE A 99 10.07 16.72 12.05
N GLY A 100 9.14 17.67 12.21
CA GLY A 100 9.24 19.02 11.62
C GLY A 100 9.21 19.04 10.09
N GLN A 101 8.60 18.03 9.45
CA GLN A 101 8.52 17.88 8.00
C GLN A 101 7.14 17.36 7.61
N ASP A 102 6.57 17.90 6.54
CA ASP A 102 5.30 17.41 6.01
C ASP A 102 5.41 15.97 5.48
N VAL A 103 4.49 15.12 5.89
CA VAL A 103 4.44 13.69 5.54
C VAL A 103 3.15 13.41 4.82
N ASP A 104 3.24 13.17 3.51
CA ASP A 104 2.12 12.75 2.71
C ASP A 104 1.60 11.37 3.19
N PRO A 105 0.33 11.22 3.61
CA PRO A 105 -0.24 9.95 4.04
C PRO A 105 -0.22 8.87 2.95
N GLU A 106 -0.21 9.22 1.67
CA GLU A 106 -0.12 8.26 0.56
C GLU A 106 1.16 7.40 0.59
N ARG A 107 2.23 7.88 1.26
CA ARG A 107 3.46 7.10 1.50
C ARG A 107 3.21 5.78 2.19
N PHE A 108 2.17 5.74 3.03
CA PHE A 108 1.80 4.54 3.78
C PHE A 108 0.93 3.58 2.97
N ARG A 109 0.45 4.00 1.78
CA ARG A 109 -0.29 3.15 0.84
C ARG A 109 -1.48 2.44 1.50
N GLY A 110 -2.22 3.18 2.34
CA GLY A 110 -3.43 2.67 2.98
C GLY A 110 -4.58 2.51 1.98
N ASN A 111 -5.38 1.47 2.16
CA ASN A 111 -6.61 1.30 1.39
C ASN A 111 -7.71 2.25 1.87
N ILE A 112 -7.74 2.53 3.17
CA ILE A 112 -8.72 3.41 3.82
C ILE A 112 -7.96 4.40 4.68
N GLN A 113 -8.36 5.67 4.60
CA GLN A 113 -7.85 6.73 5.47
C GLN A 113 -8.99 7.16 6.41
N ILE A 114 -8.70 7.22 7.69
CA ILE A 114 -9.64 7.64 8.74
C ILE A 114 -9.08 8.85 9.50
N SER A 115 -9.95 9.65 10.09
CA SER A 115 -9.59 10.81 10.91
C SER A 115 -10.52 10.93 12.11
N GLY A 116 -10.17 11.82 13.04
CA GLY A 116 -10.97 12.08 14.25
C GLY A 116 -10.65 11.15 15.42
N LEU A 117 -9.55 10.37 15.32
CA LEU A 117 -9.04 9.57 16.43
C LEU A 117 -7.81 10.26 17.06
N ALA A 118 -7.59 10.01 18.33
CA ALA A 118 -6.32 10.40 18.93
C ALA A 118 -5.13 9.76 18.18
N PRO A 119 -4.02 10.47 17.97
CA PRO A 119 -2.85 9.95 17.27
C PRO A 119 -2.39 8.61 17.87
N PHE A 120 -2.13 7.64 17.00
CA PHE A 120 -1.69 6.27 17.31
C PHE A 120 -2.66 5.42 18.15
N SER A 121 -3.86 5.92 18.51
CA SER A 121 -4.84 5.14 19.28
C SER A 121 -5.39 3.94 18.51
N GLU A 122 -5.37 3.97 17.20
CA GLU A 122 -5.73 2.82 16.35
C GLU A 122 -4.84 1.60 16.61
N LEU A 123 -3.59 1.81 17.00
CA LEU A 123 -2.64 0.73 17.26
C LEU A 123 -3.00 -0.13 18.48
N GLU A 124 -3.80 0.39 19.40
CA GLU A 124 -4.23 -0.30 20.61
C GLU A 124 -5.54 -1.07 20.44
N ARG A 125 -6.13 -1.00 19.25
CA ARG A 125 -7.42 -1.61 18.93
C ARG A 125 -7.31 -2.98 18.25
N VAL A 126 -6.15 -3.58 18.22
CA VAL A 126 -5.96 -4.93 17.69
C VAL A 126 -6.85 -5.93 18.46
N GLY A 127 -7.65 -6.69 17.71
CA GLY A 127 -8.63 -7.63 18.24
C GLY A 127 -10.06 -7.06 18.33
N GLN A 128 -10.26 -5.74 18.21
CA GLN A 128 -11.58 -5.10 18.21
C GLN A 128 -12.24 -5.19 16.83
N LEU A 129 -13.56 -5.05 16.83
CA LEU A 129 -14.33 -4.79 15.63
C LEU A 129 -14.39 -3.29 15.37
N MET A 130 -14.41 -2.93 14.10
CA MET A 130 -14.55 -1.57 13.61
C MET A 130 -15.65 -1.54 12.55
N THR A 131 -16.58 -0.62 12.68
CA THR A 131 -17.62 -0.38 11.69
C THR A 131 -17.33 0.93 10.96
N ILE A 132 -17.40 0.91 9.63
CA ILE A 132 -17.31 2.09 8.76
C ILE A 132 -18.41 1.97 7.71
N GLY A 133 -19.36 2.90 7.68
CA GLY A 133 -20.55 2.81 6.82
C GLY A 133 -21.28 1.48 7.04
N GLU A 134 -21.44 0.68 5.99
CA GLU A 134 -22.10 -0.63 6.08
C GLU A 134 -21.12 -1.79 6.36
N ALA A 135 -19.81 -1.53 6.32
CA ALA A 135 -18.81 -2.58 6.45
C ALA A 135 -18.37 -2.78 7.90
N GLN A 136 -18.19 -4.04 8.30
CA GLN A 136 -17.61 -4.42 9.57
C GLN A 136 -16.26 -5.11 9.35
N LEU A 137 -15.25 -4.64 10.08
CA LEU A 137 -13.85 -5.01 9.92
C LEU A 137 -13.29 -5.47 11.28
N LYS A 138 -12.55 -6.56 11.32
CA LYS A 138 -11.81 -6.98 12.51
C LYS A 138 -10.36 -6.53 12.41
N ILE A 139 -9.91 -5.74 13.37
CA ILE A 139 -8.53 -5.29 13.44
C ILE A 139 -7.64 -6.46 13.85
N VAL A 140 -6.70 -6.86 12.99
CA VAL A 140 -5.90 -8.08 13.19
C VAL A 140 -4.45 -7.79 13.53
N LYS A 141 -3.91 -6.65 13.07
CA LYS A 141 -2.47 -6.39 13.23
C LYS A 141 -2.15 -4.90 13.09
N ARG A 142 -1.12 -4.43 13.82
CA ARG A 142 -0.45 -3.15 13.55
C ARG A 142 0.36 -3.24 12.26
N THR A 143 0.44 -2.15 11.50
CA THR A 143 1.22 -2.12 10.26
C THR A 143 2.63 -1.61 10.53
N LYS A 144 3.59 -2.54 10.67
CA LYS A 144 5.01 -2.20 10.77
C LYS A 144 5.53 -1.68 9.44
N ARG A 145 6.13 -0.51 9.44
CA ARG A 145 6.60 0.17 8.23
C ARG A 145 8.00 -0.27 7.83
N CYS A 146 8.18 -0.38 6.51
CA CYS A 146 9.42 -0.75 5.86
C CYS A 146 9.97 0.43 5.03
N PRO A 147 11.19 0.34 4.47
CA PRO A 147 11.78 1.42 3.67
C PRO A 147 10.97 1.87 2.44
N ALA A 148 9.92 1.17 2.03
CA ALA A 148 9.02 1.65 0.99
C ALA A 148 8.38 3.00 1.34
N THR A 149 8.09 3.24 2.63
CA THR A 149 7.50 4.50 3.12
C THR A 149 8.48 5.68 3.17
N GLU A 150 9.77 5.44 2.89
CA GLU A 150 10.77 6.50 2.76
C GLU A 150 10.66 7.26 1.43
N VAL A 151 9.99 6.65 0.45
CA VAL A 151 9.90 7.17 -0.91
C VAL A 151 8.87 8.29 -0.98
N ASP A 152 9.28 9.40 -1.55
CA ASP A 152 8.39 10.46 -2.01
C ASP A 152 7.75 10.02 -3.32
N LEU A 153 6.43 9.90 -3.34
CA LEU A 153 5.69 9.32 -4.46
C LEU A 153 5.71 10.21 -5.71
N ALA A 154 5.87 11.52 -5.54
CA ALA A 154 5.92 12.48 -6.64
C ALA A 154 7.30 12.52 -7.33
N THR A 155 8.37 12.32 -6.55
CA THR A 155 9.75 12.46 -7.05
C THR A 155 10.50 11.15 -7.22
N GLY A 156 9.98 10.05 -6.67
CA GLY A 156 10.67 8.76 -6.66
C GLY A 156 11.95 8.74 -5.82
N THR A 157 12.13 9.70 -4.90
CA THR A 157 13.34 9.82 -4.07
C THR A 157 13.04 9.45 -2.62
N ARG A 158 14.07 8.98 -1.89
CA ARG A 158 13.97 8.69 -0.45
C ARG A 158 14.34 9.93 0.33
N ASN A 159 13.35 10.67 0.82
CA ASN A 159 13.56 11.94 1.50
C ASN A 159 13.23 11.92 3.01
N ILE A 160 12.52 10.87 3.50
CA ILE A 160 12.17 10.70 4.92
C ILE A 160 12.54 9.29 5.37
N LYS A 161 13.35 9.16 6.41
CA LYS A 161 13.73 7.86 7.01
C LYS A 161 12.61 7.33 7.94
N THR A 162 11.42 7.13 7.37
CA THR A 162 10.17 6.88 8.11
C THR A 162 10.28 5.79 9.19
N PRO A 163 10.77 4.56 8.93
CA PRO A 163 10.84 3.53 9.98
C PRO A 163 11.77 3.91 11.13
N LYS A 164 12.90 4.57 10.81
CA LYS A 164 13.85 5.03 11.82
C LYS A 164 13.23 6.14 12.67
N LEU A 165 12.63 7.15 12.04
CA LEU A 165 12.03 8.29 12.73
C LEU A 165 10.83 7.90 13.59
N LEU A 166 10.01 6.95 13.15
CA LEU A 166 8.94 6.36 13.98
C LEU A 166 9.53 5.72 15.25
N ARG A 167 10.57 4.91 15.10
CA ARG A 167 11.25 4.29 16.24
C ARG A 167 11.86 5.29 17.20
N ASP A 168 12.53 6.31 16.66
CA ASP A 168 13.23 7.31 17.45
C ASP A 168 12.25 8.18 18.27
N ASN A 169 11.04 8.47 17.74
CA ASN A 169 10.05 9.33 18.39
C ASN A 169 9.04 8.56 19.25
N TYR A 170 8.69 7.31 18.88
CA TYR A 170 7.58 6.58 19.51
C TYR A 170 7.97 5.18 20.03
N GLY A 171 9.21 4.74 19.85
CA GLY A 171 9.68 3.42 20.29
C GLY A 171 9.24 2.24 19.43
N HIS A 172 8.46 2.47 18.36
CA HIS A 172 7.98 1.45 17.40
C HIS A 172 8.10 1.97 15.96
N MET A 173 7.88 1.08 14.99
CA MET A 173 7.88 1.42 13.56
C MET A 173 6.48 1.33 12.95
N ASP A 174 5.43 1.33 13.77
CA ASP A 174 4.07 1.09 13.31
C ASP A 174 3.37 2.41 12.94
N MET A 175 2.59 2.37 11.86
CA MET A 175 1.70 3.45 11.41
C MET A 175 0.50 2.81 10.72
N GLY A 176 -0.69 2.92 11.34
CA GLY A 176 -1.91 2.29 10.87
C GLY A 176 -2.02 0.80 11.23
N ILE A 177 -3.07 0.19 10.76
CA ILE A 177 -3.49 -1.16 11.10
C ILE A 177 -3.91 -1.95 9.86
N TYR A 178 -3.89 -3.28 9.98
CA TYR A 178 -4.57 -4.19 9.05
C TYR A 178 -5.87 -4.69 9.67
N ALA A 179 -6.92 -4.74 8.86
CA ALA A 179 -8.21 -5.26 9.27
C ALA A 179 -8.78 -6.22 8.22
N GLU A 180 -9.42 -7.30 8.68
CA GLU A 180 -10.14 -8.26 7.85
C GLU A 180 -11.59 -7.84 7.70
N VAL A 181 -12.13 -7.94 6.49
CA VAL A 181 -13.54 -7.70 6.23
C VAL A 181 -14.37 -8.87 6.78
N GLN A 182 -15.14 -8.62 7.83
CA GLN A 182 -16.08 -9.58 8.41
C GLN A 182 -17.44 -9.50 7.71
N GLN A 183 -17.89 -8.27 7.43
CA GLN A 183 -19.09 -8.00 6.65
C GLN A 183 -18.76 -6.95 5.61
N GLY A 184 -19.01 -7.25 4.34
CA GLY A 184 -18.88 -6.28 3.24
C GLY A 184 -20.01 -5.27 3.26
N GLY A 185 -19.76 -4.10 2.66
CA GLY A 185 -20.72 -3.02 2.54
C GLY A 185 -20.11 -1.83 1.83
N VAL A 186 -20.94 -0.82 1.59
CA VAL A 186 -20.48 0.45 0.98
C VAL A 186 -19.86 1.32 2.06
N ILE A 187 -18.68 1.86 1.77
CA ILE A 187 -17.98 2.87 2.56
C ILE A 187 -17.89 4.14 1.73
N SER A 188 -18.29 5.26 2.28
CA SER A 188 -18.24 6.56 1.64
C SER A 188 -17.40 7.57 2.43
N PRO A 189 -16.78 8.56 1.77
CA PRO A 189 -16.12 9.64 2.48
C PRO A 189 -17.08 10.36 3.44
N GLY A 190 -16.66 10.49 4.70
CA GLY A 190 -17.46 11.10 5.76
C GLY A 190 -18.25 10.11 6.63
N ASP A 191 -18.21 8.82 6.32
CA ASP A 191 -18.83 7.80 7.18
C ASP A 191 -18.14 7.78 8.56
N ALA A 192 -18.97 7.59 9.61
CA ALA A 192 -18.46 7.46 10.96
C ALA A 192 -17.65 6.18 11.15
N VAL A 193 -16.62 6.25 11.99
CA VAL A 193 -15.81 5.10 12.41
C VAL A 193 -16.15 4.78 13.86
N GLU A 194 -16.67 3.58 14.08
CA GLU A 194 -17.07 3.11 15.40
C GLU A 194 -16.29 1.85 15.78
N PHE A 195 -16.05 1.64 17.07
CA PHE A 195 -15.28 0.49 17.59
C PHE A 195 -16.07 -0.23 18.69
N GLU A 196 -15.97 -1.57 18.68
CA GLU A 196 -16.58 -2.47 19.67
C GLU A 196 -15.52 -3.37 20.30
#